data_f6dcb7ee637b04e8c356d0d98f310c38
#
_entry.id   f6dcb7ee637b04e8c356d0d98f310c38
#
_cell.length_a   1.000
_cell.length_b   1.000
_cell.length_c   1.000
_cell.angle_alpha   90.00
_cell.angle_beta   90.00
_cell.angle_gamma   90.00
#
_symmetry.space_group_name_H-M   'P 1'
#
loop_
_entity.id
_entity.type
_entity.pdbx_description
1 polymer ?
#
loop_
_entity_poly.entity_id
_entity_poly.type
_entity_poly.pdbx_seq_one_letter_code
_entity_poly.pdbx_strand_id
1 'polypeptide(L)'
;MKPTRLLTALLSLAAVGFAEPVKVATFDVDATPPLGSAMAYDPVKRLDDLTLRCRGVVITGSGDPIVLCAVDWIGIANEGHDAFRIALAKAAGTTPARVAVHALHQHDAPGCDFTAEKLIKELGVKGYPRFEGDFQRLVIARAAEGIARALPTAREATHWGWGQAVVKEVASQRRLLGPDGKVKFTRTSSTKNAEMRSEPEGVIDPMVTSLSFWDKSGPIAVLTSYACHPQSYYRLGYPTPDFPGIARFIRSQSWPHTLHVHFNGAGGNVTAGKYNDGAWENRMVLANRLADGMKEALDKTVKSPLKAADIGWSSVPVKLPLSNHLKAEELIAKLKATPPKGYISFADQLAWLKRTEEGHAIDITCLRVGSSRMVHLPGELFVEYQLAAKAMRPDLHVAVAAYGDYGPGYIGSTCAYEQGGYEVGPTSSNVAPQVEPVLIEAMKQLLEAKDAPSALPAPAVRGIPKPVPVKDAAAVKFNRFELKDAKLLDVMRVIRAKAYNQGELIDMVLEDPKGELAGRVVSLTLTETTVEQVMQTLSRAADFKYTIKGNTITVEPK
;
A
#
# COMPACT_ATOMS: atom_id res chain seq x y z
N MET A 1 -80.25 -13.62 -36.20
CA MET A 1 -79.03 -12.86 -36.43
C MET A 1 -78.16 -13.00 -35.16
N LYS A 2 -77.08 -13.74 -35.23
CA LYS A 2 -76.08 -13.91 -34.09
C LYS A 2 -74.93 -12.94 -34.33
N PRO A 3 -74.43 -12.20 -33.33
CA PRO A 3 -73.31 -11.31 -33.55
C PRO A 3 -71.99 -12.11 -33.42
N THR A 4 -71.18 -12.00 -34.45
CA THR A 4 -69.80 -12.54 -34.53
C THR A 4 -68.85 -11.67 -33.65
N ARG A 5 -68.29 -12.24 -32.62
CA ARG A 5 -67.23 -11.57 -31.81
C ARG A 5 -65.86 -11.70 -32.50
N LEU A 6 -65.36 -10.54 -32.93
CA LEU A 6 -64.00 -10.41 -33.44
C LEU A 6 -63.01 -10.49 -32.22
N LEU A 7 -62.16 -11.49 -32.18
CA LEU A 7 -61.10 -11.63 -31.17
C LEU A 7 -59.86 -10.93 -31.72
N THR A 8 -59.55 -9.74 -31.17
CA THR A 8 -58.29 -9.01 -31.49
C THR A 8 -57.18 -9.60 -30.65
N ALA A 9 -56.29 -10.36 -31.26
CA ALA A 9 -55.06 -10.85 -30.61
C ALA A 9 -54.05 -9.70 -30.58
N LEU A 10 -53.74 -9.17 -29.38
CA LEU A 10 -52.59 -8.31 -29.16
C LEU A 10 -51.30 -9.19 -29.15
N LEU A 11 -50.51 -9.08 -30.22
CA LEU A 11 -49.13 -9.54 -30.20
C LEU A 11 -48.30 -8.56 -29.35
N SER A 12 -47.91 -8.98 -28.16
CA SER A 12 -46.84 -8.32 -27.37
C SER A 12 -45.50 -8.66 -28.03
N LEU A 13 -44.96 -7.71 -28.81
CA LEU A 13 -43.54 -7.76 -29.18
C LEU A 13 -42.71 -7.58 -27.89
N ALA A 14 -42.16 -8.68 -27.39
CA ALA A 14 -41.07 -8.60 -26.42
C ALA A 14 -39.88 -7.94 -27.13
N ALA A 15 -39.62 -6.69 -26.80
CA ALA A 15 -38.38 -6.03 -27.20
C ALA A 15 -37.22 -6.85 -26.65
N VAL A 16 -36.51 -7.57 -27.51
CA VAL A 16 -35.22 -8.15 -27.18
C VAL A 16 -34.29 -6.96 -26.99
N GLY A 17 -34.18 -6.50 -25.75
CA GLY A 17 -33.22 -5.47 -25.39
C GLY A 17 -31.82 -6.04 -25.62
N PHE A 18 -31.15 -5.58 -26.66
CA PHE A 18 -29.72 -5.82 -26.79
C PHE A 18 -29.05 -5.20 -25.56
N ALA A 19 -28.36 -6.01 -24.76
CA ALA A 19 -27.59 -5.49 -23.64
C ALA A 19 -26.59 -4.44 -24.19
N GLU A 20 -26.61 -3.26 -23.60
CA GLU A 20 -25.66 -2.21 -24.00
C GLU A 20 -24.23 -2.72 -23.85
N PRO A 21 -23.31 -2.38 -24.78
CA PRO A 21 -21.93 -2.79 -24.69
C PRO A 21 -21.26 -2.14 -23.46
N VAL A 22 -20.40 -2.88 -22.78
CA VAL A 22 -19.59 -2.33 -21.72
C VAL A 22 -18.62 -1.31 -22.32
N LYS A 23 -18.63 -0.09 -21.79
CA LYS A 23 -17.70 0.96 -22.20
C LYS A 23 -16.84 1.40 -21.01
N VAL A 24 -15.61 1.81 -21.30
CA VAL A 24 -14.66 2.33 -20.33
C VAL A 24 -14.23 3.73 -20.77
N ALA A 25 -14.59 4.72 -19.97
CA ALA A 25 -14.05 6.07 -20.06
C ALA A 25 -12.84 6.19 -19.14
N THR A 26 -11.82 6.93 -19.56
CA THR A 26 -10.60 7.15 -18.80
C THR A 26 -10.39 8.64 -18.54
N PHE A 27 -10.03 9.01 -17.31
CA PHE A 27 -9.70 10.39 -16.96
C PHE A 27 -8.36 10.46 -16.24
N ASP A 28 -7.64 11.55 -16.47
CA ASP A 28 -6.33 11.83 -15.88
C ASP A 28 -6.16 13.35 -15.76
N VAL A 29 -6.08 13.85 -14.52
CA VAL A 29 -5.97 15.28 -14.26
C VAL A 29 -4.79 15.55 -13.33
N ASP A 30 -4.23 16.76 -13.43
CA ASP A 30 -3.17 17.22 -12.57
C ASP A 30 -3.67 17.46 -11.14
N ALA A 31 -2.98 16.83 -10.18
CA ALA A 31 -3.22 16.92 -8.74
C ALA A 31 -2.01 17.45 -7.97
N THR A 32 -1.10 18.14 -8.67
CA THR A 32 0.11 18.73 -8.12
C THR A 32 -0.19 20.04 -7.42
N PRO A 33 0.12 20.19 -6.11
CA PRO A 33 -0.08 21.43 -5.39
C PRO A 33 0.88 22.52 -5.90
N PRO A 34 0.42 23.78 -5.98
CA PRO A 34 1.27 24.88 -6.43
C PRO A 34 2.36 25.23 -5.39
N LEU A 35 3.33 26.04 -5.82
CA LEU A 35 4.39 26.55 -4.95
C LEU A 35 3.82 27.22 -3.70
N GLY A 36 4.42 26.95 -2.55
CA GLY A 36 4.00 27.45 -1.24
C GLY A 36 2.88 26.65 -0.57
N SER A 37 2.18 25.78 -1.28
CA SER A 37 1.12 24.93 -0.69
C SER A 37 1.70 23.94 0.30
N ALA A 38 0.93 23.59 1.32
CA ALA A 38 1.31 22.57 2.27
C ALA A 38 1.20 21.16 1.67
N MET A 39 2.18 20.34 1.94
CA MET A 39 2.12 18.89 1.80
C MET A 39 2.07 18.23 3.18
N ALA A 40 2.18 16.92 3.25
CA ALA A 40 2.13 16.19 4.51
C ALA A 40 3.16 16.66 5.54
N TYR A 41 4.37 17.02 5.10
CA TYR A 41 5.50 17.35 5.99
C TYR A 41 6.07 18.74 5.76
N ASP A 42 6.30 19.12 4.52
CA ASP A 42 6.98 20.38 4.16
C ASP A 42 6.18 21.10 3.07
N PRO A 43 6.24 22.43 2.99
CA PRO A 43 5.60 23.16 1.89
C PRO A 43 6.33 22.90 0.57
N VAL A 44 5.60 23.09 -0.52
CA VAL A 44 6.16 23.02 -1.89
C VAL A 44 7.11 24.18 -2.13
N LYS A 45 8.39 23.86 -2.32
CA LYS A 45 9.47 24.83 -2.61
C LYS A 45 9.85 24.87 -4.08
N ARG A 46 9.61 23.76 -4.80
CA ARG A 46 9.84 23.64 -6.25
C ARG A 46 8.88 22.62 -6.84
N LEU A 47 8.75 22.63 -8.16
CA LEU A 47 8.04 21.64 -8.96
C LEU A 47 9.02 20.91 -9.87
N ASP A 48 8.79 19.62 -10.06
CA ASP A 48 9.55 18.76 -10.98
C ASP A 48 8.67 18.35 -12.18
N ASP A 49 9.27 17.72 -13.20
CA ASP A 49 8.58 17.32 -14.42
C ASP A 49 7.53 16.22 -14.20
N LEU A 50 7.76 15.34 -13.23
CA LEU A 50 6.79 14.29 -12.86
C LEU A 50 5.78 14.84 -11.86
N THR A 51 4.58 15.09 -12.36
CA THR A 51 3.47 15.63 -11.58
C THR A 51 2.69 14.57 -10.80
N LEU A 52 2.00 14.99 -9.74
CA LEU A 52 1.00 14.17 -9.07
C LEU A 52 -0.27 14.10 -9.90
N ARG A 53 -0.91 12.95 -9.93
CA ARG A 53 -2.09 12.71 -10.78
C ARG A 53 -3.30 12.30 -9.94
N CYS A 54 -4.48 12.70 -10.41
CA CYS A 54 -5.76 12.10 -10.05
C CYS A 54 -6.31 11.45 -11.32
N ARG A 55 -6.40 10.12 -11.34
CA ARG A 55 -6.75 9.36 -12.53
C ARG A 55 -7.64 8.16 -12.22
N GLY A 56 -8.39 7.75 -13.22
CA GLY A 56 -9.28 6.61 -13.00
C GLY A 56 -10.07 6.22 -14.23
N VAL A 57 -11.03 5.34 -14.00
CA VAL A 57 -11.91 4.82 -15.03
C VAL A 57 -13.37 4.95 -14.62
N VAL A 58 -14.25 5.12 -15.62
CA VAL A 58 -15.69 4.98 -15.46
C VAL A 58 -16.14 3.81 -16.34
N ILE A 59 -16.78 2.82 -15.73
CA ILE A 59 -17.31 1.63 -16.40
C ILE A 59 -18.82 1.81 -16.54
N THR A 60 -19.35 1.70 -17.76
CA THR A 60 -20.77 1.83 -18.10
C THR A 60 -21.26 0.62 -18.90
N GLY A 61 -22.57 0.49 -19.11
CA GLY A 61 -23.18 -0.61 -19.88
C GLY A 61 -23.50 -1.87 -19.06
N SER A 62 -23.38 -1.80 -17.72
CA SER A 62 -23.72 -2.91 -16.81
C SER A 62 -24.60 -2.45 -15.64
N GLY A 63 -25.56 -1.57 -15.90
CA GLY A 63 -26.34 -0.82 -14.93
C GLY A 63 -25.72 0.55 -14.66
N ASP A 64 -25.94 1.10 -13.46
CA ASP A 64 -25.41 2.42 -13.11
C ASP A 64 -23.87 2.45 -13.22
N PRO A 65 -23.28 3.57 -13.64
CA PRO A 65 -21.83 3.71 -13.79
C PRO A 65 -21.05 3.38 -12.51
N ILE A 66 -19.86 2.78 -12.68
CA ILE A 66 -18.91 2.50 -11.61
C ILE A 66 -17.69 3.38 -11.84
N VAL A 67 -17.20 4.05 -10.78
CA VAL A 67 -16.02 4.90 -10.85
C VAL A 67 -14.92 4.36 -9.95
N LEU A 68 -13.73 4.15 -10.52
CA LEU A 68 -12.51 3.86 -9.76
C LEU A 68 -11.53 5.02 -9.94
N CYS A 69 -11.04 5.58 -8.84
CA CYS A 69 -10.15 6.74 -8.83
C CYS A 69 -8.96 6.50 -7.91
N ALA A 70 -7.76 6.75 -8.40
CA ALA A 70 -6.51 6.75 -7.64
C ALA A 70 -5.88 8.15 -7.67
N VAL A 71 -5.46 8.64 -6.50
CA VAL A 71 -4.90 9.98 -6.33
C VAL A 71 -3.50 9.89 -5.74
N ASP A 72 -2.54 10.56 -6.34
CA ASP A 72 -1.14 10.59 -5.88
C ASP A 72 -0.96 11.50 -4.64
N TRP A 73 -1.79 11.31 -3.63
CA TRP A 73 -1.78 12.04 -2.36
C TRP A 73 -1.46 11.11 -1.19
N ILE A 74 -1.09 11.70 -0.03
CA ILE A 74 -0.76 10.91 1.15
C ILE A 74 -2.00 10.25 1.77
N GLY A 75 -3.15 10.92 1.74
CA GLY A 75 -4.40 10.40 2.29
C GLY A 75 -5.58 11.31 1.99
N ILE A 76 -6.75 10.71 1.87
CA ILE A 76 -8.04 11.40 1.67
C ILE A 76 -8.97 10.87 2.76
N ALA A 77 -9.35 11.71 3.72
CA ALA A 77 -10.04 11.30 4.93
C ALA A 77 -11.40 11.98 5.11
N ASN A 78 -12.27 11.31 5.82
CA ASN A 78 -13.51 11.88 6.37
C ASN A 78 -14.36 12.60 5.30
N GLU A 79 -14.87 13.82 5.56
CA GLU A 79 -15.65 14.60 4.59
C GLU A 79 -14.87 14.93 3.30
N GLY A 80 -13.54 14.89 3.31
CA GLY A 80 -12.72 14.99 2.11
C GLY A 80 -12.92 13.81 1.18
N HIS A 81 -12.98 12.60 1.73
CA HIS A 81 -13.28 11.37 0.97
C HIS A 81 -14.72 11.37 0.44
N ASP A 82 -15.67 11.79 1.27
CA ASP A 82 -17.07 11.93 0.84
C ASP A 82 -17.20 12.94 -0.31
N ALA A 83 -16.53 14.09 -0.24
CA ALA A 83 -16.59 15.13 -1.27
C ALA A 83 -16.07 14.63 -2.62
N PHE A 84 -14.98 13.85 -2.64
CA PHE A 84 -14.53 13.18 -3.86
C PHE A 84 -15.60 12.25 -4.41
N ARG A 85 -16.13 11.32 -3.60
CA ARG A 85 -17.13 10.34 -4.02
C ARG A 85 -18.40 11.02 -4.57
N ILE A 86 -18.89 12.04 -3.88
CA ILE A 86 -20.08 12.80 -4.29
C ILE A 86 -19.86 13.49 -5.64
N ALA A 87 -18.74 14.19 -5.80
CA ALA A 87 -18.45 14.94 -7.03
C ALA A 87 -18.26 14.01 -8.23
N LEU A 88 -17.49 12.92 -8.07
CA LEU A 88 -17.25 11.95 -9.14
C LEU A 88 -18.52 11.17 -9.49
N ALA A 89 -19.35 10.80 -8.51
CA ALA A 89 -20.62 10.17 -8.72
C ALA A 89 -21.56 11.05 -9.56
N LYS A 90 -21.68 12.33 -9.17
CA LYS A 90 -22.49 13.31 -9.90
C LYS A 90 -22.04 13.45 -11.36
N ALA A 91 -20.73 13.54 -11.59
CA ALA A 91 -20.15 13.67 -12.93
C ALA A 91 -20.36 12.41 -13.78
N ALA A 92 -20.36 11.23 -13.17
CA ALA A 92 -20.59 9.96 -13.85
C ALA A 92 -22.08 9.58 -14.01
N GLY A 93 -23.00 10.32 -13.39
CA GLY A 93 -24.43 9.98 -13.39
C GLY A 93 -24.74 8.74 -12.53
N THR A 94 -24.08 8.61 -11.37
CA THR A 94 -24.26 7.46 -10.45
C THR A 94 -24.36 7.93 -9.00
N THR A 95 -24.29 7.00 -8.04
CA THR A 95 -24.34 7.29 -6.61
C THR A 95 -22.95 7.17 -5.97
N PRO A 96 -22.67 7.86 -4.84
CA PRO A 96 -21.39 7.75 -4.13
C PRO A 96 -21.03 6.32 -3.71
N ALA A 97 -22.02 5.45 -3.46
CA ALA A 97 -21.80 4.04 -3.14
C ALA A 97 -21.19 3.22 -4.31
N ARG A 98 -21.18 3.77 -5.53
CA ARG A 98 -20.57 3.16 -6.72
C ARG A 98 -19.24 3.81 -7.13
N VAL A 99 -18.63 4.55 -6.21
CA VAL A 99 -17.36 5.26 -6.41
C VAL A 99 -16.36 4.79 -5.38
N ALA A 100 -15.22 4.25 -5.83
CA ALA A 100 -14.04 3.99 -5.01
C ALA A 100 -12.98 5.04 -5.28
N VAL A 101 -12.52 5.73 -4.22
CA VAL A 101 -11.44 6.70 -4.27
C VAL A 101 -10.35 6.27 -3.31
N HIS A 102 -9.12 6.18 -3.79
CA HIS A 102 -7.96 5.72 -3.03
C HIS A 102 -6.79 6.68 -3.20
N ALA A 103 -6.12 7.00 -2.10
CA ALA A 103 -4.81 7.64 -2.16
C ALA A 103 -3.74 6.58 -2.45
N LEU A 104 -2.66 6.97 -3.15
CA LEU A 104 -1.50 6.09 -3.29
C LEU A 104 -0.55 6.18 -2.10
N HIS A 105 -0.72 7.19 -1.24
CA HIS A 105 0.02 7.41 -0.01
C HIS A 105 1.46 7.90 -0.18
N GLN A 106 1.74 8.68 -1.24
CA GLN A 106 3.05 9.31 -1.38
C GLN A 106 3.30 10.34 -0.28
N HIS A 107 4.53 10.37 0.25
CA HIS A 107 4.87 11.17 1.41
C HIS A 107 5.24 12.63 1.10
N ASP A 108 5.72 12.94 -0.10
CA ASP A 108 5.88 14.32 -0.58
C ASP A 108 4.65 14.70 -1.45
N ALA A 109 3.49 14.70 -0.81
CA ALA A 109 2.19 14.96 -1.42
C ALA A 109 1.21 15.57 -0.40
N PRO A 110 0.15 16.25 -0.84
CA PRO A 110 -0.88 16.79 0.06
C PRO A 110 -1.78 15.71 0.65
N GLY A 111 -2.43 16.03 1.76
CA GLY A 111 -3.59 15.30 2.29
C GLY A 111 -4.89 16.05 2.03
N CYS A 112 -6.02 15.40 2.35
CA CYS A 112 -7.35 16.01 2.25
C CYS A 112 -8.20 15.54 3.43
N ASP A 113 -8.66 16.46 4.29
CA ASP A 113 -9.62 16.20 5.36
C ASP A 113 -10.43 17.47 5.65
N PHE A 114 -11.64 17.55 5.11
CA PHE A 114 -12.50 18.73 5.29
C PHE A 114 -13.14 18.78 6.68
N THR A 115 -13.29 17.64 7.36
CA THR A 115 -13.74 17.61 8.76
C THR A 115 -12.69 18.24 9.67
N ALA A 116 -11.41 17.87 9.50
CA ALA A 116 -10.32 18.49 10.23
C ALA A 116 -10.20 20.00 9.94
N GLU A 117 -10.34 20.42 8.67
CA GLU A 117 -10.37 21.83 8.28
C GLU A 117 -11.46 22.59 9.03
N LYS A 118 -12.68 22.06 9.06
CA LYS A 118 -13.84 22.65 9.75
C LYS A 118 -13.59 22.79 11.25
N LEU A 119 -13.14 21.72 11.89
CA LEU A 119 -12.85 21.72 13.35
C LEU A 119 -11.75 22.71 13.72
N ILE A 120 -10.69 22.83 12.94
CA ILE A 120 -9.62 23.81 13.15
C ILE A 120 -10.18 25.24 13.10
N LYS A 121 -11.03 25.55 12.11
CA LYS A 121 -11.70 26.85 11.97
C LYS A 121 -12.63 27.14 13.14
N GLU A 122 -13.47 26.19 13.53
CA GLU A 122 -14.42 26.31 14.64
C GLU A 122 -13.72 26.53 15.99
N LEU A 123 -12.59 25.86 16.22
CA LEU A 123 -11.78 25.99 17.43
C LEU A 123 -10.92 27.26 17.46
N GLY A 124 -10.86 28.04 16.37
CA GLY A 124 -10.04 29.22 16.23
C GLY A 124 -8.53 28.93 16.28
N VAL A 125 -8.11 27.74 15.94
CA VAL A 125 -6.71 27.29 15.98
C VAL A 125 -5.99 27.70 14.70
N LYS A 126 -4.73 28.14 14.81
CA LYS A 126 -3.89 28.55 13.69
C LYS A 126 -2.66 27.66 13.57
N GLY A 127 -2.00 27.67 12.41
CA GLY A 127 -0.73 26.95 12.20
C GLY A 127 -0.87 25.53 11.64
N TYR A 128 -2.01 25.22 11.00
CA TYR A 128 -2.28 23.92 10.37
C TYR A 128 -2.56 24.04 8.86
N PRO A 129 -1.63 24.57 8.05
CA PRO A 129 -1.88 24.83 6.62
C PRO A 129 -2.15 23.56 5.81
N ARG A 130 -1.73 22.37 6.29
CA ARG A 130 -2.00 21.10 5.61
C ARG A 130 -3.49 20.75 5.51
N PHE A 131 -4.35 21.40 6.31
CA PHE A 131 -5.81 21.21 6.29
C PHE A 131 -6.55 22.35 5.58
N GLU A 132 -5.84 23.26 4.89
CA GLU A 132 -6.46 24.23 3.98
C GLU A 132 -6.93 23.52 2.74
N GLY A 133 -8.26 23.45 2.53
CA GLY A 133 -8.87 22.55 1.56
C GLY A 133 -9.10 23.13 0.16
N ASP A 134 -8.69 24.36 -0.14
CA ASP A 134 -9.04 25.04 -1.41
C ASP A 134 -8.42 24.34 -2.64
N PHE A 135 -7.15 23.95 -2.54
CA PHE A 135 -6.49 23.20 -3.61
C PHE A 135 -7.15 21.82 -3.82
N GLN A 136 -7.53 21.15 -2.75
CA GLN A 136 -8.19 19.85 -2.79
C GLN A 136 -9.55 19.94 -3.50
N ARG A 137 -10.35 20.99 -3.20
CA ARG A 137 -11.62 21.27 -3.89
C ARG A 137 -11.43 21.51 -5.37
N LEU A 138 -10.36 22.23 -5.76
CA LEU A 138 -10.01 22.45 -7.17
C LEU A 138 -9.71 21.14 -7.88
N VAL A 139 -8.93 20.22 -7.26
CA VAL A 139 -8.62 18.91 -7.86
C VAL A 139 -9.88 18.04 -7.97
N ILE A 140 -10.76 18.06 -6.97
CA ILE A 140 -12.05 17.36 -7.03
C ILE A 140 -12.88 17.87 -8.22
N ALA A 141 -12.95 19.18 -8.42
CA ALA A 141 -13.66 19.78 -9.55
C ALA A 141 -13.04 19.36 -10.89
N ARG A 142 -11.71 19.43 -11.02
CA ARG A 142 -10.97 18.97 -12.23
C ARG A 142 -11.23 17.50 -12.54
N ALA A 143 -11.28 16.64 -11.53
CA ALA A 143 -11.56 15.21 -11.71
C ALA A 143 -12.99 14.98 -12.20
N ALA A 144 -13.96 15.68 -11.62
CA ALA A 144 -15.36 15.63 -12.06
C ALA A 144 -15.52 16.12 -13.51
N GLU A 145 -14.88 17.24 -13.89
CA GLU A 145 -14.84 17.72 -15.27
C GLU A 145 -14.12 16.73 -16.20
N GLY A 146 -13.04 16.09 -15.72
CA GLY A 146 -12.33 15.04 -16.44
C GLY A 146 -13.25 13.88 -16.81
N ILE A 147 -14.07 13.41 -15.86
CA ILE A 147 -15.10 12.38 -16.10
C ILE A 147 -16.14 12.87 -17.12
N ALA A 148 -16.69 14.07 -16.94
CA ALA A 148 -17.68 14.61 -17.87
C ALA A 148 -17.17 14.70 -19.31
N ARG A 149 -15.90 15.06 -19.50
CA ARG A 149 -15.25 15.08 -20.84
C ARG A 149 -14.97 13.68 -21.38
N ALA A 150 -14.67 12.71 -20.52
CA ALA A 150 -14.29 11.36 -20.93
C ALA A 150 -15.49 10.48 -21.32
N LEU A 151 -16.64 10.67 -20.70
CA LEU A 151 -17.83 9.84 -20.93
C LEU A 151 -18.30 9.80 -22.40
N PRO A 152 -18.39 10.93 -23.14
CA PRO A 152 -18.78 10.91 -24.56
C PRO A 152 -17.81 10.14 -25.47
N THR A 153 -16.57 9.96 -25.04
CA THR A 153 -15.49 9.27 -25.78
C THR A 153 -15.15 7.91 -25.20
N ALA A 154 -16.02 7.36 -24.34
CA ALA A 154 -15.83 6.05 -23.73
C ALA A 154 -15.69 4.96 -24.80
N ARG A 155 -14.66 4.14 -24.68
CA ARG A 155 -14.35 3.06 -25.63
C ARG A 155 -15.09 1.79 -25.24
N GLU A 156 -15.62 1.08 -26.25
CA GLU A 156 -16.21 -0.23 -26.04
C GLU A 156 -15.15 -1.25 -25.67
N ALA A 157 -15.29 -1.87 -24.50
CA ALA A 157 -14.41 -2.93 -24.04
C ALA A 157 -14.98 -4.29 -24.47
N THR A 158 -14.27 -4.96 -25.36
CA THR A 158 -14.64 -6.30 -25.89
C THR A 158 -14.09 -7.44 -25.05
N HIS A 159 -13.00 -7.20 -24.33
CA HIS A 159 -12.36 -8.18 -23.45
C HIS A 159 -11.92 -7.53 -22.15
N TRP A 160 -11.89 -8.33 -21.10
CA TRP A 160 -11.14 -8.04 -19.88
C TRP A 160 -9.97 -8.98 -19.76
N GLY A 161 -8.96 -8.61 -19.00
CA GLY A 161 -7.77 -9.42 -18.81
C GLY A 161 -7.28 -9.40 -17.38
N TRP A 162 -6.72 -10.52 -16.94
CA TRP A 162 -6.05 -10.65 -15.66
C TRP A 162 -4.63 -11.15 -15.84
N GLY A 163 -3.70 -10.51 -15.17
CA GLY A 163 -2.31 -10.93 -15.09
C GLY A 163 -1.72 -10.64 -13.72
N GLN A 164 -0.67 -11.34 -13.38
CA GLN A 164 0.09 -11.11 -12.16
C GLN A 164 1.54 -11.53 -12.31
N ALA A 165 2.43 -10.88 -11.56
CA ALA A 165 3.85 -11.20 -11.57
C ALA A 165 4.48 -10.90 -10.21
N VAL A 166 5.60 -11.55 -9.92
CA VAL A 166 6.40 -11.29 -8.72
C VAL A 166 7.22 -10.02 -8.92
N VAL A 167 7.08 -9.07 -8.03
CA VAL A 167 7.99 -7.93 -7.92
C VAL A 167 9.12 -8.30 -6.97
N LYS A 168 10.34 -8.34 -7.48
CA LYS A 168 11.52 -8.75 -6.73
C LYS A 168 12.20 -7.54 -6.08
N GLU A 169 12.67 -7.72 -4.85
CA GLU A 169 13.54 -6.77 -4.15
C GLU A 169 12.95 -5.34 -4.06
N VAL A 170 11.66 -5.23 -3.72
CA VAL A 170 10.97 -3.98 -3.40
C VAL A 170 10.38 -4.06 -2.00
N ALA A 171 9.42 -4.95 -1.79
CA ALA A 171 8.66 -5.05 -0.54
C ALA A 171 9.42 -5.82 0.55
N SER A 172 9.24 -5.40 1.79
CA SER A 172 9.66 -6.12 2.99
C SER A 172 8.79 -5.73 4.18
N GLN A 173 8.53 -6.66 5.08
CA GLN A 173 7.85 -6.40 6.35
C GLN A 173 8.65 -5.39 7.18
N ARG A 174 7.98 -4.35 7.68
CA ARG A 174 8.66 -3.31 8.48
C ARG A 174 8.80 -3.67 9.95
N ARG A 175 7.96 -4.55 10.47
CA ARG A 175 7.87 -4.97 11.87
C ARG A 175 8.76 -6.18 12.10
N LEU A 176 9.93 -5.97 12.69
CA LEU A 176 10.88 -7.03 13.02
C LEU A 176 10.67 -7.42 14.49
N LEU A 177 10.15 -8.62 14.70
CA LEU A 177 9.82 -9.12 16.04
C LEU A 177 11.08 -9.64 16.76
N GLY A 178 11.12 -9.40 18.07
CA GLY A 178 12.08 -10.02 18.96
C GLY A 178 11.66 -11.43 19.40
N PRO A 179 12.50 -12.12 20.18
CA PRO A 179 12.20 -13.46 20.71
C PRO A 179 10.98 -13.48 21.65
N ASP A 180 10.60 -12.33 22.20
CA ASP A 180 9.43 -12.13 23.06
C ASP A 180 8.13 -11.92 22.26
N GLY A 181 8.20 -11.97 20.92
CA GLY A 181 7.08 -11.73 20.02
C GLY A 181 6.66 -10.27 19.90
N LYS A 182 7.40 -9.32 20.49
CA LYS A 182 7.16 -7.89 20.37
C LYS A 182 7.99 -7.27 19.24
N VAL A 183 7.56 -6.11 18.72
CA VAL A 183 8.35 -5.37 17.74
C VAL A 183 9.64 -4.87 18.38
N LYS A 184 10.76 -5.46 17.95
CA LYS A 184 12.11 -5.06 18.40
C LYS A 184 12.66 -3.91 17.57
N PHE A 185 12.46 -3.97 16.26
CA PHE A 185 12.89 -2.94 15.31
C PHE A 185 11.80 -2.63 14.31
N THR A 186 11.76 -1.38 13.88
CA THR A 186 10.95 -0.95 12.74
C THR A 186 11.87 -0.68 11.56
N ARG A 187 11.79 -1.52 10.53
CA ARG A 187 12.45 -1.29 9.25
C ARG A 187 11.66 -0.22 8.51
N THR A 188 12.12 1.02 8.57
CA THR A 188 11.48 2.15 7.89
C THR A 188 11.66 2.06 6.37
N SER A 189 11.11 2.98 5.63
CA SER A 189 11.15 2.97 4.15
C SER A 189 12.57 3.08 3.56
N SER A 190 13.51 3.67 4.33
CA SER A 190 14.94 3.59 4.07
C SER A 190 15.67 3.19 5.36
N THR A 191 16.52 2.18 5.28
CA THR A 191 17.19 1.60 6.45
C THR A 191 18.69 1.48 6.21
N LYS A 192 19.48 2.30 6.90
CA LYS A 192 20.96 2.23 6.85
C LYS A 192 21.53 1.13 7.75
N ASN A 193 20.76 0.66 8.74
CA ASN A 193 21.20 -0.40 9.66
C ASN A 193 21.32 -1.73 8.93
N ALA A 194 22.53 -2.26 8.87
CA ALA A 194 22.86 -3.50 8.15
C ALA A 194 22.17 -4.72 8.78
N GLU A 195 22.03 -4.78 10.11
CA GLU A 195 21.32 -5.85 10.81
C GLU A 195 19.85 -5.92 10.36
N MET A 196 19.13 -4.78 10.39
CA MET A 196 17.74 -4.72 9.95
C MET A 196 17.58 -5.08 8.46
N ARG A 197 18.55 -4.72 7.61
CA ARG A 197 18.51 -5.05 6.17
C ARG A 197 18.82 -6.52 5.91
N SER A 198 19.58 -7.19 6.77
CA SER A 198 19.89 -8.61 6.65
C SER A 198 18.70 -9.51 6.99
N GLU A 199 17.76 -9.03 7.83
CA GLU A 199 16.55 -9.78 8.18
C GLU A 199 15.75 -10.17 6.94
N PRO A 200 15.03 -11.31 6.95
CA PRO A 200 14.18 -11.74 5.85
C PRO A 200 13.16 -10.68 5.43
N GLU A 201 12.61 -10.81 4.23
CA GLU A 201 11.50 -9.97 3.78
C GLU A 201 10.31 -10.00 4.74
N GLY A 202 10.10 -11.13 5.41
CA GLY A 202 8.96 -11.34 6.30
C GLY A 202 7.65 -11.58 5.56
N VAL A 203 6.53 -11.26 6.19
CA VAL A 203 5.20 -11.42 5.59
C VAL A 203 4.96 -10.28 4.61
N ILE A 204 4.91 -10.60 3.33
CA ILE A 204 4.60 -9.67 2.23
C ILE A 204 3.68 -10.35 1.21
N ASP A 205 3.01 -9.57 0.37
CA ASP A 205 2.48 -10.05 -0.90
C ASP A 205 3.43 -9.61 -2.03
N PRO A 206 4.24 -10.50 -2.59
CA PRO A 206 5.20 -10.14 -3.62
C PRO A 206 4.56 -9.88 -4.99
N MET A 207 3.25 -10.14 -5.13
CA MET A 207 2.59 -10.11 -6.43
C MET A 207 2.06 -8.71 -6.75
N VAL A 208 2.47 -8.15 -7.90
CA VAL A 208 1.68 -7.11 -8.55
C VAL A 208 0.59 -7.78 -9.37
N THR A 209 -0.64 -7.29 -9.23
CA THR A 209 -1.81 -7.75 -9.99
C THR A 209 -2.17 -6.72 -11.06
N SER A 210 -2.77 -7.16 -12.16
CA SER A 210 -3.19 -6.35 -13.29
C SER A 210 -4.57 -6.79 -13.76
N LEU A 211 -5.57 -5.93 -13.59
CA LEU A 211 -6.89 -6.04 -14.20
C LEU A 211 -6.95 -5.05 -15.38
N SER A 212 -7.32 -5.49 -16.56
CA SER A 212 -7.26 -4.66 -17.77
C SER A 212 -8.51 -4.80 -18.64
N PHE A 213 -8.85 -3.70 -19.33
CA PHE A 213 -9.95 -3.64 -20.30
C PHE A 213 -9.38 -3.41 -21.69
N TRP A 214 -9.89 -4.15 -22.67
CA TRP A 214 -9.33 -4.20 -24.02
C TRP A 214 -10.40 -3.97 -25.07
N ASP A 215 -10.01 -3.28 -26.13
CA ASP A 215 -10.73 -3.29 -27.39
C ASP A 215 -9.85 -3.92 -28.51
N LYS A 216 -10.29 -3.79 -29.76
CA LYS A 216 -9.56 -4.32 -30.92
C LYS A 216 -8.21 -3.66 -31.19
N SER A 217 -7.99 -2.45 -30.66
CA SER A 217 -6.74 -1.68 -30.87
C SER A 217 -5.72 -1.85 -29.72
N GLY A 218 -6.09 -2.53 -28.64
CA GLY A 218 -5.22 -2.76 -27.49
C GLY A 218 -5.88 -2.51 -26.15
N PRO A 219 -5.10 -2.38 -25.07
CA PRO A 219 -5.64 -2.09 -23.76
C PRO A 219 -6.18 -0.64 -23.71
N ILE A 220 -7.39 -0.48 -23.15
CA ILE A 220 -8.01 0.83 -22.86
C ILE A 220 -7.45 1.37 -21.56
N ALA A 221 -7.48 0.52 -20.54
CA ALA A 221 -6.99 0.82 -19.20
C ALA A 221 -6.38 -0.42 -18.55
N VAL A 222 -5.33 -0.21 -17.76
CA VAL A 222 -4.65 -1.23 -16.95
C VAL A 222 -4.65 -0.76 -15.51
N LEU A 223 -5.36 -1.49 -14.65
CA LEU A 223 -5.47 -1.25 -13.22
C LEU A 223 -4.50 -2.20 -12.50
N THR A 224 -3.46 -1.67 -11.89
CA THR A 224 -2.48 -2.47 -11.15
C THR A 224 -2.63 -2.25 -9.65
N SER A 225 -2.33 -3.28 -8.85
CA SER A 225 -2.26 -3.19 -7.39
C SER A 225 -1.01 -3.89 -6.87
N TYR A 226 -0.29 -3.24 -5.94
CA TYR A 226 0.88 -3.78 -5.27
C TYR A 226 0.99 -3.23 -3.85
N ALA A 227 1.29 -4.10 -2.88
CA ALA A 227 1.34 -3.75 -1.46
C ALA A 227 2.76 -3.37 -1.05
N CYS A 228 3.06 -2.07 -1.04
CA CYS A 228 4.29 -1.52 -0.47
C CYS A 228 4.12 -0.02 -0.19
N HIS A 229 4.59 0.45 0.95
CA HIS A 229 4.60 1.88 1.27
C HIS A 229 5.31 2.66 0.17
N PRO A 230 4.68 3.64 -0.48
CA PRO A 230 5.22 4.35 -1.63
C PRO A 230 6.18 5.47 -1.19
N GLN A 231 7.25 5.08 -0.53
CA GLN A 231 8.19 5.98 0.10
C GLN A 231 9.61 5.46 -0.07
N SER A 232 10.36 6.04 -1.00
CA SER A 232 11.81 5.77 -1.15
C SER A 232 12.62 6.67 -0.21
N TYR A 233 12.36 7.96 -0.27
CA TYR A 233 12.82 9.03 0.62
C TYR A 233 11.83 10.20 0.48
N TYR A 234 11.82 11.14 1.43
CA TYR A 234 10.81 12.19 1.51
C TYR A 234 11.33 13.46 2.20
N ARG A 235 10.48 14.48 2.35
CA ARG A 235 10.79 15.81 2.92
C ARG A 235 11.76 16.60 2.05
N LEU A 236 11.54 16.52 0.75
CA LEU A 236 12.41 17.17 -0.24
C LEU A 236 11.92 18.58 -0.60
N GLY A 237 10.71 18.94 -0.19
CA GLY A 237 10.08 20.21 -0.50
C GLY A 237 9.62 20.31 -1.97
N TYR A 238 9.35 19.18 -2.61
CA TYR A 238 8.69 19.13 -3.91
C TYR A 238 7.76 17.92 -4.01
N PRO A 239 6.60 18.07 -4.68
CA PRO A 239 5.67 16.97 -4.88
C PRO A 239 6.32 15.88 -5.75
N THR A 240 6.16 14.62 -5.36
CA THR A 240 6.67 13.50 -6.14
C THR A 240 5.74 12.28 -6.08
N PRO A 241 5.48 11.64 -7.23
CA PRO A 241 4.70 10.41 -7.26
C PRO A 241 5.48 9.19 -6.75
N ASP A 242 6.72 9.37 -6.26
CA ASP A 242 7.66 8.36 -5.78
C ASP A 242 7.80 7.17 -6.74
N PHE A 243 8.42 6.06 -6.30
CA PHE A 243 8.68 4.92 -7.18
C PHE A 243 7.43 4.31 -7.84
N PRO A 244 6.21 4.25 -7.21
CA PRO A 244 5.05 3.69 -7.90
C PRO A 244 4.54 4.56 -9.05
N GLY A 245 4.54 5.88 -8.86
CA GLY A 245 4.14 6.79 -9.93
C GLY A 245 5.15 6.84 -11.08
N ILE A 246 6.45 6.72 -10.78
CA ILE A 246 7.51 6.58 -11.79
C ILE A 246 7.35 5.26 -12.56
N ALA A 247 7.10 4.14 -11.86
CA ALA A 247 6.85 2.85 -12.50
C ALA A 247 5.65 2.91 -13.46
N ARG A 248 4.56 3.54 -13.02
CA ARG A 248 3.39 3.81 -13.85
C ARG A 248 3.72 4.67 -15.08
N PHE A 249 4.54 5.71 -14.93
CA PHE A 249 5.02 6.52 -16.02
C PHE A 249 5.84 5.71 -17.02
N ILE A 250 6.80 4.89 -16.56
CA ILE A 250 7.58 3.98 -17.42
C ILE A 250 6.65 3.07 -18.24
N ARG A 251 5.60 2.52 -17.62
CA ARG A 251 4.64 1.67 -18.33
C ARG A 251 3.84 2.43 -19.40
N SER A 252 3.46 3.67 -19.14
CA SER A 252 2.73 4.50 -20.11
C SER A 252 3.53 4.80 -21.38
N GLN A 253 4.86 4.79 -21.31
CA GLN A 253 5.71 4.98 -22.49
C GLN A 253 5.61 3.81 -23.49
N SER A 254 5.36 2.59 -22.98
CA SER A 254 5.18 1.40 -23.85
C SER A 254 3.78 1.31 -24.44
N TRP A 255 2.79 1.94 -23.83
CA TRP A 255 1.39 1.91 -24.22
C TRP A 255 0.77 3.33 -24.12
N PRO A 256 1.14 4.29 -25.02
CA PRO A 256 0.79 5.70 -24.87
C PRO A 256 -0.71 6.01 -24.97
N HIS A 257 -1.52 5.11 -25.56
CA HIS A 257 -2.97 5.25 -25.67
C HIS A 257 -3.74 4.48 -24.57
N THR A 258 -3.03 3.94 -23.60
CA THR A 258 -3.58 3.18 -22.48
C THR A 258 -3.43 3.97 -21.18
N LEU A 259 -4.52 4.10 -20.43
CA LEU A 259 -4.41 4.67 -19.09
C LEU A 259 -3.90 3.60 -18.11
N HIS A 260 -2.75 3.86 -17.50
CA HIS A 260 -2.24 3.07 -16.37
C HIS A 260 -2.69 3.70 -15.05
N VAL A 261 -3.50 2.98 -14.29
CA VAL A 261 -3.92 3.36 -12.93
C VAL A 261 -3.28 2.38 -11.96
N HIS A 262 -2.57 2.91 -10.96
CA HIS A 262 -1.99 2.10 -9.91
C HIS A 262 -2.73 2.36 -8.59
N PHE A 263 -3.06 1.30 -7.88
CA PHE A 263 -3.60 1.34 -6.53
C PHE A 263 -2.57 0.79 -5.57
N ASN A 264 -2.39 1.42 -4.43
CA ASN A 264 -1.60 0.82 -3.38
C ASN A 264 -2.42 -0.30 -2.73
N GLY A 265 -1.82 -1.48 -2.63
CA GLY A 265 -2.37 -2.58 -1.86
C GLY A 265 -2.23 -2.33 -0.36
N ALA A 266 -2.50 -3.35 0.46
CA ALA A 266 -2.38 -3.27 1.91
C ALA A 266 -0.91 -3.16 2.34
N GLY A 267 -0.35 -1.96 2.27
CA GLY A 267 1.07 -1.64 2.50
C GLY A 267 1.37 -1.08 3.89
N GLY A 268 0.42 -1.07 4.84
CA GLY A 268 0.59 -0.43 6.14
C GLY A 268 1.82 -0.91 6.92
N ASN A 269 2.08 -2.20 6.90
CA ASN A 269 3.24 -2.81 7.56
C ASN A 269 4.32 -3.30 6.57
N VAL A 270 4.29 -2.87 5.31
CA VAL A 270 5.24 -3.28 4.27
C VAL A 270 5.95 -2.07 3.67
N THR A 271 7.26 -2.14 3.57
CA THR A 271 8.11 -1.04 3.06
C THR A 271 9.23 -1.55 2.15
N ALA A 272 9.90 -0.61 1.47
CA ALA A 272 11.10 -0.90 0.70
C ALA A 272 12.40 -1.01 1.55
N GLY A 273 12.33 -0.85 2.87
CA GLY A 273 13.48 -0.63 3.73
C GLY A 273 14.58 -1.70 3.74
N LYS A 274 14.27 -2.94 3.33
CA LYS A 274 15.30 -3.97 3.12
C LYS A 274 16.21 -3.64 1.94
N TYR A 275 15.65 -3.07 0.89
CA TYR A 275 16.29 -2.83 -0.40
C TYR A 275 16.60 -1.36 -0.66
N ASN A 276 16.40 -0.52 0.35
CA ASN A 276 16.57 0.93 0.28
C ASN A 276 17.33 1.43 1.52
N ASP A 277 18.52 1.96 1.30
CA ASP A 277 19.34 2.61 2.35
C ASP A 277 19.21 4.14 2.36
N GLY A 278 18.34 4.68 1.48
CA GLY A 278 18.09 6.11 1.34
C GLY A 278 18.96 6.81 0.29
N ALA A 279 19.78 6.08 -0.46
CA ALA A 279 20.51 6.64 -1.60
C ALA A 279 19.55 7.10 -2.72
N TRP A 280 19.92 8.16 -3.43
CA TRP A 280 19.07 8.77 -4.46
C TRP A 280 18.69 7.82 -5.59
N GLU A 281 19.59 6.95 -5.98
CA GLU A 281 19.42 5.97 -7.03
C GLU A 281 18.30 4.98 -6.71
N ASN A 282 18.07 4.71 -5.43
CA ASN A 282 17.13 3.68 -5.00
C ASN A 282 15.70 3.95 -5.45
N ARG A 283 15.27 5.22 -5.56
CA ARG A 283 13.94 5.55 -6.11
C ARG A 283 13.76 4.99 -7.50
N MET A 284 14.75 5.18 -8.38
CA MET A 284 14.70 4.66 -9.75
C MET A 284 14.87 3.14 -9.80
N VAL A 285 15.72 2.57 -8.94
CA VAL A 285 15.87 1.11 -8.84
C VAL A 285 14.56 0.46 -8.44
N LEU A 286 13.89 0.97 -7.42
CA LEU A 286 12.58 0.48 -6.97
C LEU A 286 11.50 0.67 -8.04
N ALA A 287 11.51 1.83 -8.71
CA ALA A 287 10.57 2.12 -9.80
C ALA A 287 10.72 1.16 -10.98
N ASN A 288 11.95 0.88 -11.41
CA ASN A 288 12.22 -0.07 -12.49
C ASN A 288 11.78 -1.48 -12.11
N ARG A 289 12.11 -1.96 -10.90
CA ARG A 289 11.68 -3.28 -10.41
C ARG A 289 10.17 -3.45 -10.39
N LEU A 290 9.44 -2.41 -9.94
CA LEU A 290 7.97 -2.42 -9.97
C LEU A 290 7.45 -2.34 -11.41
N ALA A 291 8.04 -1.50 -12.28
CA ALA A 291 7.67 -1.37 -13.68
C ALA A 291 7.89 -2.69 -14.46
N ASP A 292 8.96 -3.41 -14.16
CA ASP A 292 9.24 -4.74 -14.73
C ASP A 292 8.17 -5.76 -14.29
N GLY A 293 7.81 -5.78 -13.01
CA GLY A 293 6.71 -6.59 -12.52
C GLY A 293 5.37 -6.23 -13.17
N MET A 294 5.05 -4.95 -13.30
CA MET A 294 3.84 -4.48 -14.01
C MET A 294 3.87 -4.90 -15.49
N LYS A 295 5.04 -4.85 -16.14
CA LYS A 295 5.21 -5.33 -17.52
C LYS A 295 4.92 -6.81 -17.61
N GLU A 296 5.58 -7.61 -16.78
CA GLU A 296 5.43 -9.06 -16.77
C GLU A 296 3.98 -9.47 -16.46
N ALA A 297 3.30 -8.79 -15.53
CA ALA A 297 1.89 -9.02 -15.25
C ALA A 297 0.99 -8.75 -16.46
N LEU A 298 1.26 -7.67 -17.21
CA LEU A 298 0.52 -7.35 -18.43
C LEU A 298 0.83 -8.34 -19.57
N ASP A 299 2.08 -8.73 -19.75
CA ASP A 299 2.51 -9.71 -20.77
C ASP A 299 1.89 -11.10 -20.52
N LYS A 300 1.70 -11.48 -19.25
CA LYS A 300 1.05 -12.73 -18.83
C LYS A 300 -0.48 -12.64 -18.78
N THR A 301 -1.08 -11.54 -19.24
CA THR A 301 -2.52 -11.35 -19.17
C THR A 301 -3.28 -12.40 -19.97
N VAL A 302 -4.14 -13.14 -19.26
CA VAL A 302 -5.16 -13.98 -19.87
C VAL A 302 -6.40 -13.12 -20.14
N LYS A 303 -6.78 -13.03 -21.42
CA LYS A 303 -7.94 -12.25 -21.86
C LYS A 303 -9.17 -13.13 -22.03
N SER A 304 -10.32 -12.63 -21.60
CA SER A 304 -11.64 -13.26 -21.79
C SER A 304 -12.61 -12.26 -22.43
N PRO A 305 -13.55 -12.71 -23.28
CA PRO A 305 -14.61 -11.85 -23.78
C PRO A 305 -15.37 -11.18 -22.62
N LEU A 306 -15.73 -9.90 -22.79
CA LEU A 306 -16.43 -9.12 -21.77
C LEU A 306 -17.89 -8.95 -22.16
N LYS A 307 -18.78 -9.31 -21.24
CA LYS A 307 -20.22 -9.07 -21.33
C LYS A 307 -20.68 -8.19 -20.17
N ALA A 308 -21.79 -7.48 -20.32
CA ALA A 308 -22.37 -6.67 -19.25
C ALA A 308 -22.61 -7.48 -17.95
N ALA A 309 -23.01 -8.75 -18.07
CA ALA A 309 -23.22 -9.64 -16.92
C ALA A 309 -21.93 -10.02 -16.15
N ASP A 310 -20.75 -9.83 -16.75
CA ASP A 310 -19.47 -10.08 -16.09
C ASP A 310 -19.10 -8.96 -15.12
N ILE A 311 -19.64 -7.77 -15.31
CA ILE A 311 -19.41 -6.62 -14.41
C ILE A 311 -20.41 -6.66 -13.27
N GLY A 312 -19.91 -6.44 -12.06
CA GLY A 312 -20.73 -6.31 -10.86
C GLY A 312 -20.07 -5.37 -9.85
N TRP A 313 -20.90 -4.82 -8.99
CA TRP A 313 -20.46 -3.97 -7.89
C TRP A 313 -21.24 -4.31 -6.63
N SER A 314 -20.54 -4.47 -5.54
CA SER A 314 -21.13 -4.69 -4.22
C SER A 314 -20.50 -3.75 -3.19
N SER A 315 -21.29 -3.38 -2.18
CA SER A 315 -20.88 -2.48 -1.10
C SER A 315 -21.42 -3.00 0.22
N VAL A 316 -20.59 -2.96 1.25
CA VAL A 316 -20.93 -3.30 2.63
C VAL A 316 -20.52 -2.11 3.51
N PRO A 317 -21.47 -1.36 4.07
CA PRO A 317 -21.15 -0.29 5.02
C PRO A 317 -20.69 -0.87 6.35
N VAL A 318 -19.56 -0.39 6.88
CA VAL A 318 -19.01 -0.82 8.15
C VAL A 318 -18.78 0.36 9.09
N LYS A 319 -19.04 0.18 10.38
CA LYS A 319 -18.64 1.08 11.45
C LYS A 319 -17.41 0.50 12.12
N LEU A 320 -16.29 1.22 12.05
CA LEU A 320 -15.05 0.77 12.64
C LEU A 320 -14.98 1.18 14.12
N PRO A 321 -14.53 0.29 15.01
CA PRO A 321 -14.45 0.56 16.44
C PRO A 321 -13.38 1.62 16.73
N LEU A 322 -13.75 2.63 17.55
CA LEU A 322 -12.82 3.66 18.00
C LEU A 322 -11.75 3.12 18.93
N SER A 323 -10.55 3.62 18.80
CA SER A 323 -9.48 3.38 19.78
C SER A 323 -9.75 4.13 21.08
N ASN A 324 -9.51 3.46 22.21
CA ASN A 324 -9.76 4.00 23.55
C ASN A 324 -8.93 5.22 23.93
N HIS A 325 -7.82 5.48 23.23
CA HIS A 325 -6.97 6.65 23.49
C HIS A 325 -7.52 7.96 22.87
N LEU A 326 -8.51 7.88 21.99
CA LEU A 326 -9.13 9.07 21.41
C LEU A 326 -10.08 9.70 22.42
N LYS A 327 -9.71 10.87 22.95
CA LYS A 327 -10.51 11.67 23.90
C LYS A 327 -10.64 13.08 23.36
N ALA A 328 -11.87 13.52 23.09
CA ALA A 328 -12.13 14.81 22.46
C ALA A 328 -11.50 15.98 23.23
N GLU A 329 -11.67 16.02 24.57
CA GLU A 329 -11.14 17.09 25.42
C GLU A 329 -9.61 17.17 25.36
N GLU A 330 -8.93 16.00 25.42
CA GLU A 330 -7.47 15.95 25.33
C GLU A 330 -6.95 16.39 23.96
N LEU A 331 -7.62 15.95 22.87
CA LEU A 331 -7.26 16.31 21.50
C LEU A 331 -7.46 17.82 21.28
N ILE A 332 -8.56 18.39 21.75
CA ILE A 332 -8.83 19.83 21.69
C ILE A 332 -7.78 20.62 22.50
N ALA A 333 -7.44 20.15 23.70
CA ALA A 333 -6.41 20.79 24.52
C ALA A 333 -5.04 20.78 23.80
N LYS A 334 -4.65 19.65 23.22
CA LYS A 334 -3.40 19.53 22.45
C LYS A 334 -3.40 20.42 21.20
N LEU A 335 -4.52 20.50 20.47
CA LEU A 335 -4.68 21.40 19.33
C LEU A 335 -4.53 22.87 19.69
N LYS A 336 -5.04 23.29 20.85
CA LYS A 336 -4.97 24.69 21.33
C LYS A 336 -3.62 25.05 21.95
N ALA A 337 -2.89 24.07 22.50
CA ALA A 337 -1.65 24.31 23.24
C ALA A 337 -0.49 24.71 22.34
N THR A 338 -0.31 24.06 21.23
CA THR A 338 0.79 24.30 20.28
C THR A 338 0.43 23.82 18.86
N PRO A 339 0.84 24.56 17.79
CA PRO A 339 0.79 24.03 16.44
C PRO A 339 1.60 22.73 16.35
N PRO A 340 1.17 21.75 15.57
CA PRO A 340 1.88 20.49 15.47
C PRO A 340 3.29 20.71 14.91
N LYS A 341 4.26 20.06 15.52
CA LYS A 341 5.60 19.93 14.95
C LYS A 341 5.64 18.68 14.05
N GLY A 342 5.96 18.88 12.79
CA GLY A 342 6.01 17.78 11.80
C GLY A 342 4.63 17.34 11.32
N TYR A 343 4.44 16.04 11.17
CA TYR A 343 3.23 15.44 10.58
C TYR A 343 2.17 14.99 11.61
N ILE A 344 2.54 14.94 12.88
CA ILE A 344 1.59 14.55 13.93
C ILE A 344 0.55 15.66 14.09
N SER A 345 -0.68 15.33 13.79
CA SER A 345 -1.81 16.23 13.93
C SER A 345 -2.88 15.58 14.78
N PHE A 346 -3.40 16.36 15.72
CA PHE A 346 -4.54 15.94 16.52
C PHE A 346 -5.87 16.30 15.86
N ALA A 347 -5.83 17.04 14.74
CA ALA A 347 -7.02 17.46 14.02
C ALA A 347 -7.69 16.32 13.27
N ASP A 348 -6.89 15.48 12.58
CA ASP A 348 -7.36 14.27 11.89
C ASP A 348 -7.88 13.22 12.89
N GLN A 349 -7.22 13.05 14.05
CA GLN A 349 -7.72 12.19 15.12
C GLN A 349 -9.06 12.69 15.69
N LEU A 350 -9.18 14.00 15.92
CA LEU A 350 -10.43 14.60 16.39
C LEU A 350 -11.54 14.50 15.32
N ALA A 351 -11.19 14.68 14.06
CA ALA A 351 -12.11 14.54 12.93
C ALA A 351 -12.67 13.10 12.85
N TRP A 352 -11.81 12.10 12.92
CA TRP A 352 -12.22 10.70 12.95
C TRP A 352 -13.11 10.38 14.15
N LEU A 353 -12.71 10.82 15.35
CA LEU A 353 -13.49 10.63 16.57
C LEU A 353 -14.91 11.20 16.41
N LYS A 354 -15.03 12.49 15.99
CA LYS A 354 -16.32 13.16 15.83
C LYS A 354 -17.20 12.47 14.79
N ARG A 355 -16.65 12.14 13.65
CA ARG A 355 -17.37 11.42 12.59
C ARG A 355 -17.88 10.05 13.05
N THR A 356 -17.08 9.33 13.81
CA THR A 356 -17.47 8.01 14.32
C THR A 356 -18.54 8.12 15.40
N GLU A 357 -18.44 9.12 16.31
CA GLU A 357 -19.49 9.42 17.29
C GLU A 357 -20.83 9.78 16.63
N GLU A 358 -20.81 10.46 15.48
CA GLU A 358 -21.97 10.79 14.66
C GLU A 358 -22.52 9.58 13.85
N GLY A 359 -21.87 8.43 13.96
CA GLY A 359 -22.32 7.19 13.35
C GLY A 359 -21.82 6.95 11.92
N HIS A 360 -20.73 7.63 11.50
CA HIS A 360 -20.12 7.44 10.19
C HIS A 360 -19.85 5.96 9.89
N ALA A 361 -20.20 5.56 8.67
CA ALA A 361 -19.89 4.22 8.14
C ALA A 361 -19.07 4.38 6.86
N ILE A 362 -18.06 3.51 6.70
CA ILE A 362 -17.25 3.41 5.49
C ILE A 362 -17.83 2.33 4.59
N ASP A 363 -18.04 2.63 3.32
CA ASP A 363 -18.41 1.63 2.32
C ASP A 363 -17.17 0.82 1.91
N ILE A 364 -17.12 -0.43 2.32
CA ILE A 364 -16.19 -1.41 1.78
C ILE A 364 -16.79 -1.95 0.49
N THR A 365 -16.07 -1.87 -0.62
CA THR A 365 -16.65 -2.18 -1.92
C THR A 365 -15.85 -3.23 -2.69
N CYS A 366 -16.50 -3.87 -3.65
CA CYS A 366 -15.85 -4.84 -4.53
C CYS A 366 -16.35 -4.67 -5.98
N LEU A 367 -15.39 -4.46 -6.89
CA LEU A 367 -15.62 -4.59 -8.32
C LEU A 367 -15.45 -6.05 -8.72
N ARG A 368 -16.47 -6.62 -9.39
CA ARG A 368 -16.41 -7.91 -10.08
C ARG A 368 -16.21 -7.68 -11.58
N VAL A 369 -15.23 -8.38 -12.18
CA VAL A 369 -15.07 -8.48 -13.64
C VAL A 369 -14.79 -9.95 -13.95
N GLY A 370 -15.79 -10.66 -14.45
CA GLY A 370 -15.70 -12.10 -14.65
C GLY A 370 -15.31 -12.85 -13.37
N SER A 371 -14.21 -13.60 -13.43
CA SER A 371 -13.63 -14.28 -12.26
C SER A 371 -12.72 -13.41 -11.40
N SER A 372 -12.53 -12.13 -11.73
CA SER A 372 -11.73 -11.23 -10.89
C SER A 372 -12.56 -10.46 -9.87
N ARG A 373 -11.90 -10.08 -8.78
CA ARG A 373 -12.45 -9.23 -7.71
C ARG A 373 -11.41 -8.19 -7.34
N MET A 374 -11.80 -6.92 -7.29
CA MET A 374 -10.99 -5.86 -6.72
C MET A 374 -11.70 -5.32 -5.49
N VAL A 375 -11.15 -5.63 -4.31
CA VAL A 375 -11.72 -5.22 -3.01
C VAL A 375 -11.10 -3.89 -2.61
N HIS A 376 -11.93 -2.93 -2.22
CA HIS A 376 -11.53 -1.57 -1.84
C HIS A 376 -11.68 -1.40 -0.33
N LEU A 377 -10.58 -1.11 0.37
CA LEU A 377 -10.48 -1.11 1.83
C LEU A 377 -9.91 0.24 2.33
N PRO A 378 -10.22 0.65 3.58
CA PRO A 378 -9.81 1.93 4.13
C PRO A 378 -8.41 1.90 4.74
N GLY A 379 -7.88 3.08 5.02
CA GLY A 379 -6.71 3.32 5.87
C GLY A 379 -5.42 2.65 5.42
N GLU A 380 -4.42 2.76 6.27
CA GLU A 380 -3.12 2.09 6.10
C GLU A 380 -3.20 0.63 6.57
N LEU A 381 -3.86 -0.18 5.76
CA LEU A 381 -4.19 -1.56 6.06
C LEU A 381 -2.95 -2.45 6.06
N PHE A 382 -2.86 -3.38 7.02
CA PHE A 382 -1.79 -4.38 7.06
C PHE A 382 -1.96 -5.45 5.98
N VAL A 383 -0.84 -5.97 5.47
CA VAL A 383 -0.79 -6.92 4.34
C VAL A 383 -1.53 -8.24 4.63
N GLU A 384 -1.67 -8.62 5.88
CA GLU A 384 -2.39 -9.80 6.33
C GLU A 384 -3.84 -9.81 5.84
N TYR A 385 -4.51 -8.66 5.79
CA TYR A 385 -5.87 -8.54 5.24
C TYR A 385 -5.89 -8.83 3.72
N GLN A 386 -4.90 -8.36 2.97
CA GLN A 386 -4.79 -8.63 1.54
C GLN A 386 -4.55 -10.13 1.27
N LEU A 387 -3.67 -10.74 2.05
CA LEU A 387 -3.39 -12.17 1.95
C LEU A 387 -4.61 -13.00 2.32
N ALA A 388 -5.35 -12.60 3.36
CA ALA A 388 -6.61 -13.25 3.75
C ALA A 388 -7.68 -13.13 2.67
N ALA A 389 -7.87 -11.94 2.06
CA ALA A 389 -8.82 -11.75 0.96
C ALA A 389 -8.53 -12.71 -0.21
N LYS A 390 -7.25 -12.87 -0.59
CA LYS A 390 -6.82 -13.82 -1.62
C LYS A 390 -7.06 -15.28 -1.20
N ALA A 391 -6.79 -15.61 0.06
CA ALA A 391 -6.98 -16.95 0.60
C ALA A 391 -8.45 -17.35 0.77
N MET A 392 -9.35 -16.37 0.97
CA MET A 392 -10.80 -16.61 1.07
C MET A 392 -11.40 -17.20 -0.23
N ARG A 393 -10.84 -16.84 -1.38
CA ARG A 393 -11.32 -17.29 -2.70
C ARG A 393 -10.13 -17.63 -3.62
N PRO A 394 -9.45 -18.76 -3.38
CA PRO A 394 -8.31 -19.21 -4.19
C PRO A 394 -8.71 -19.60 -5.62
N ASP A 395 -10.01 -19.79 -5.87
CA ASP A 395 -10.63 -20.02 -7.17
C ASP A 395 -10.82 -18.74 -7.98
N LEU A 396 -10.69 -17.55 -7.37
CA LEU A 396 -10.85 -16.24 -8.00
C LEU A 396 -9.52 -15.47 -8.09
N HIS A 397 -9.52 -14.51 -8.97
CA HIS A 397 -8.44 -13.54 -9.08
C HIS A 397 -8.73 -12.34 -8.19
N VAL A 398 -8.09 -12.26 -7.01
CA VAL A 398 -8.36 -11.21 -6.03
C VAL A 398 -7.25 -10.18 -6.00
N ALA A 399 -7.61 -8.90 -6.22
CA ALA A 399 -6.79 -7.72 -5.96
C ALA A 399 -7.36 -6.93 -4.79
N VAL A 400 -6.50 -6.21 -4.08
CA VAL A 400 -6.89 -5.29 -3.00
C VAL A 400 -6.35 -3.91 -3.30
N ALA A 401 -7.20 -2.88 -3.15
CA ALA A 401 -6.82 -1.49 -3.05
C ALA A 401 -7.07 -1.04 -1.61
N ALA A 402 -6.04 -0.64 -0.89
CA ALA A 402 -6.13 -0.01 0.42
C ALA A 402 -6.09 1.53 0.29
N TYR A 403 -6.01 2.23 1.41
CA TYR A 403 -5.95 3.70 1.44
C TYR A 403 -7.19 4.39 0.82
N GLY A 404 -8.37 3.81 1.02
CA GLY A 404 -9.67 4.45 0.78
C GLY A 404 -9.88 5.61 1.77
N ASP A 405 -10.99 5.62 2.56
CA ASP A 405 -11.09 6.62 3.64
C ASP A 405 -9.91 6.46 4.60
N TYR A 406 -9.10 7.52 4.70
CA TYR A 406 -7.86 7.52 5.49
C TYR A 406 -8.08 7.85 6.97
N GLY A 407 -9.31 8.20 7.38
CA GLY A 407 -9.65 8.57 8.76
C GLY A 407 -9.23 7.55 9.84
N PRO A 408 -9.31 6.23 9.60
CA PRO A 408 -8.83 5.21 10.54
C PRO A 408 -7.33 5.25 10.83
N GLY A 409 -6.51 5.85 9.96
CA GLY A 409 -5.05 5.74 10.00
C GLY A 409 -4.59 4.30 9.75
N TYR A 410 -3.62 3.82 10.51
CA TYR A 410 -3.17 2.43 10.42
C TYR A 410 -4.21 1.44 10.94
N ILE A 411 -4.39 0.33 10.21
CA ILE A 411 -5.28 -0.75 10.59
C ILE A 411 -4.47 -2.04 10.71
N GLY A 412 -4.09 -2.38 11.94
CA GLY A 412 -3.35 -3.60 12.26
C GLY A 412 -4.25 -4.83 12.40
N SER A 413 -3.65 -6.02 12.42
CA SER A 413 -4.30 -7.24 12.88
C SER A 413 -4.42 -7.25 14.41
N THR A 414 -5.34 -8.01 14.96
CA THR A 414 -5.52 -8.13 16.41
C THR A 414 -4.21 -8.47 17.14
N CYS A 415 -3.45 -9.43 16.62
CA CYS A 415 -2.15 -9.79 17.19
C CYS A 415 -1.10 -8.66 17.07
N ALA A 416 -1.19 -7.80 16.08
CA ALA A 416 -0.25 -6.69 15.92
C ALA A 416 -0.37 -5.67 17.06
N TYR A 417 -1.56 -5.44 17.60
CA TYR A 417 -1.75 -4.57 18.77
C TYR A 417 -1.07 -5.14 20.01
N GLU A 418 -1.08 -6.45 20.18
CA GLU A 418 -0.34 -7.12 21.26
C GLU A 418 1.18 -7.05 21.05
N GLN A 419 1.65 -7.16 19.82
CA GLN A 419 3.07 -7.06 19.47
C GLN A 419 3.66 -5.65 19.67
N GLY A 420 2.81 -4.60 19.72
CA GLY A 420 3.23 -3.21 19.80
C GLY A 420 3.75 -2.68 18.46
N GLY A 421 4.64 -1.69 18.51
CA GLY A 421 5.10 -0.95 17.34
C GLY A 421 4.31 0.32 17.12
N TYR A 422 4.88 1.26 16.32
CA TYR A 422 4.28 2.59 16.19
C TYR A 422 2.99 2.59 15.37
N GLU A 423 2.84 1.66 14.44
CA GLU A 423 1.68 1.58 13.53
C GLU A 423 0.36 1.38 14.30
N VAL A 424 0.40 0.60 15.36
CA VAL A 424 -0.77 0.32 16.22
C VAL A 424 -0.83 1.21 17.46
N GLY A 425 0.10 2.16 17.55
CA GLY A 425 0.20 3.09 18.67
C GLY A 425 -0.75 4.28 18.57
N PRO A 426 -0.87 5.07 19.66
CA PRO A 426 -1.83 6.18 19.78
C PRO A 426 -1.64 7.33 18.78
N THR A 427 -0.47 7.45 18.15
CA THR A 427 -0.20 8.50 17.16
C THR A 427 -0.48 8.08 15.72
N SER A 428 -0.82 6.82 15.49
CA SER A 428 -0.87 6.25 14.15
C SER A 428 -2.16 5.51 13.84
N SER A 429 -2.75 4.79 14.81
CA SER A 429 -4.00 4.04 14.63
C SER A 429 -5.15 4.70 15.41
N ASN A 430 -6.25 4.96 14.72
CA ASN A 430 -7.46 5.55 15.30
C ASN A 430 -8.54 4.50 15.60
N VAL A 431 -8.26 3.22 15.36
CA VAL A 431 -9.20 2.11 15.55
C VAL A 431 -8.71 1.14 16.61
N ALA A 432 -9.66 0.45 17.25
CA ALA A 432 -9.39 -0.59 18.24
C ALA A 432 -9.11 -1.95 17.55
N PRO A 433 -8.47 -2.93 18.26
CA PRO A 433 -8.17 -4.25 17.72
C PRO A 433 -9.39 -5.01 17.13
N GLN A 434 -10.60 -4.70 17.62
CA GLN A 434 -11.87 -5.25 17.12
C GLN A 434 -12.20 -4.86 15.68
N VAL A 435 -11.39 -4.01 15.05
CA VAL A 435 -11.50 -3.68 13.60
C VAL A 435 -11.30 -4.92 12.73
N GLU A 436 -10.49 -5.89 13.16
CA GLU A 436 -10.21 -7.10 12.40
C GLU A 436 -11.47 -7.91 12.06
N PRO A 437 -12.28 -8.40 13.02
CA PRO A 437 -13.48 -9.14 12.70
C PRO A 437 -14.49 -8.35 11.87
N VAL A 438 -14.57 -7.02 12.02
CA VAL A 438 -15.46 -6.17 11.20
C VAL A 438 -15.05 -6.21 9.73
N LEU A 439 -13.77 -6.01 9.43
CA LEU A 439 -13.28 -6.01 8.05
C LEU A 439 -13.26 -7.42 7.44
N ILE A 440 -12.91 -8.45 8.22
CA ILE A 440 -12.96 -9.83 7.76
C ILE A 440 -14.38 -10.21 7.33
N GLU A 441 -15.39 -9.89 8.15
CA GLU A 441 -16.77 -10.20 7.81
C GLU A 441 -17.25 -9.44 6.56
N ALA A 442 -16.89 -8.16 6.42
CA ALA A 442 -17.19 -7.39 5.21
C ALA A 442 -16.53 -8.02 3.96
N MET A 443 -15.27 -8.44 4.05
CA MET A 443 -14.58 -9.13 2.96
C MET A 443 -15.23 -10.46 2.61
N LYS A 444 -15.65 -11.26 3.61
CA LYS A 444 -16.37 -12.53 3.38
C LYS A 444 -17.68 -12.31 2.62
N GLN A 445 -18.45 -11.27 2.97
CA GLN A 445 -19.68 -10.93 2.28
C GLN A 445 -19.40 -10.51 0.82
N LEU A 446 -18.43 -9.61 0.60
CA LEU A 446 -18.07 -9.09 -0.72
C LEU A 446 -17.49 -10.16 -1.65
N LEU A 447 -16.75 -11.11 -1.11
CA LEU A 447 -16.14 -12.22 -1.83
C LEU A 447 -17.03 -13.48 -1.90
N GLU A 448 -18.21 -13.46 -1.28
CA GLU A 448 -19.09 -14.62 -1.18
C GLU A 448 -18.39 -15.84 -0.55
N ALA A 449 -17.58 -15.60 0.49
CA ALA A 449 -16.69 -16.58 1.12
C ALA A 449 -17.19 -16.96 2.52
N LYS A 450 -18.43 -17.44 2.65
CA LYS A 450 -19.10 -17.68 3.94
C LYS A 450 -18.34 -18.61 4.88
N ASP A 451 -17.67 -19.61 4.35
CA ASP A 451 -16.94 -20.63 5.11
C ASP A 451 -15.48 -20.24 5.42
N ALA A 452 -15.03 -19.06 5.00
CA ALA A 452 -13.69 -18.61 5.30
C ALA A 452 -13.50 -18.31 6.81
N PRO A 453 -12.26 -18.43 7.33
CA PRO A 453 -11.95 -18.08 8.72
C PRO A 453 -12.42 -16.67 9.08
N SER A 454 -12.88 -16.48 10.31
CA SER A 454 -13.34 -15.18 10.82
C SER A 454 -12.22 -14.34 11.48
N ALA A 455 -10.97 -14.79 11.39
CA ALA A 455 -9.78 -14.11 11.89
C ALA A 455 -8.64 -14.22 10.88
N LEU A 456 -7.74 -13.24 10.89
CA LEU A 456 -6.49 -13.32 10.14
C LEU A 456 -5.64 -14.48 10.68
N PRO A 457 -4.90 -15.20 9.82
CA PRO A 457 -3.93 -16.15 10.33
C PRO A 457 -2.95 -15.37 11.21
N ALA A 458 -2.75 -15.84 12.44
CA ALA A 458 -1.65 -15.34 13.25
C ALA A 458 -0.39 -15.40 12.37
N PRO A 459 0.39 -14.31 12.28
CA PRO A 459 1.67 -14.40 11.60
C PRO A 459 2.34 -15.63 12.19
N ALA A 460 2.71 -16.56 11.33
CA ALA A 460 3.53 -17.66 11.79
C ALA A 460 4.73 -16.98 12.46
N VAL A 461 4.67 -16.84 13.79
CA VAL A 461 5.88 -16.78 14.57
C VAL A 461 6.55 -18.07 14.13
N ARG A 462 7.39 -18.00 13.11
CA ARG A 462 8.38 -19.05 12.96
C ARG A 462 8.98 -19.06 14.34
N GLY A 463 8.59 -20.05 15.15
CA GLY A 463 9.35 -20.38 16.31
C GLY A 463 10.75 -20.56 15.74
N ILE A 464 11.54 -19.50 15.80
CA ILE A 464 12.97 -19.64 15.59
C ILE A 464 13.28 -20.67 16.65
N PRO A 465 13.65 -21.90 16.26
CA PRO A 465 14.01 -22.91 17.24
C PRO A 465 14.97 -22.17 18.15
N LYS A 466 14.79 -22.18 19.48
CA LYS A 466 15.70 -21.46 20.38
C LYS A 466 17.09 -21.75 19.86
N PRO A 467 17.85 -20.73 19.36
CA PRO A 467 19.08 -21.02 18.65
C PRO A 467 19.99 -21.77 19.62
N VAL A 468 20.49 -22.87 19.15
CA VAL A 468 21.37 -23.74 19.93
C VAL A 468 22.80 -23.36 19.60
N PRO A 469 23.69 -23.22 20.59
CA PRO A 469 25.10 -23.02 20.32
C PRO A 469 25.63 -24.09 19.36
N VAL A 470 26.17 -23.65 18.21
CA VAL A 470 26.74 -24.58 17.23
C VAL A 470 28.03 -25.22 17.82
N LYS A 471 28.31 -26.44 17.42
CA LYS A 471 29.57 -27.09 17.82
C LYS A 471 30.77 -26.49 17.12
N ASP A 472 30.55 -25.97 15.90
CA ASP A 472 31.58 -25.36 15.07
C ASP A 472 30.97 -24.22 14.24
N ALA A 473 31.30 -22.99 14.62
CA ALA A 473 30.84 -21.80 13.91
C ALA A 473 31.40 -21.70 12.48
N ALA A 474 32.56 -22.28 12.21
CA ALA A 474 33.18 -22.27 10.89
C ALA A 474 32.32 -22.98 9.83
N ALA A 475 31.61 -24.04 10.21
CA ALA A 475 30.81 -24.89 9.33
C ALA A 475 29.41 -24.32 9.01
N VAL A 476 28.97 -23.28 9.69
CA VAL A 476 27.64 -22.66 9.45
C VAL A 476 27.58 -22.10 8.05
N LYS A 477 26.51 -22.45 7.30
CA LYS A 477 26.35 -22.14 5.88
C LYS A 477 25.37 -20.99 5.66
N PHE A 478 25.68 -20.13 4.69
CA PHE A 478 24.76 -19.11 4.16
C PHE A 478 24.56 -19.30 2.66
N ASN A 479 23.32 -19.36 2.19
CA ASN A 479 22.99 -19.40 0.76
C ASN A 479 23.52 -18.16 0.02
N ARG A 480 23.42 -16.99 0.67
CA ARG A 480 23.95 -15.73 0.15
C ARG A 480 24.39 -14.84 1.32
N PHE A 481 25.60 -14.31 1.23
CA PHE A 481 26.12 -13.32 2.15
C PHE A 481 26.57 -12.10 1.37
N GLU A 482 25.88 -10.98 1.55
CA GLU A 482 26.10 -9.75 0.79
C GLU A 482 26.12 -8.55 1.73
N LEU A 483 27.12 -7.71 1.55
CA LEU A 483 27.33 -6.46 2.26
C LEU A 483 27.92 -5.43 1.31
N LYS A 484 27.49 -4.20 1.45
CA LYS A 484 28.05 -3.06 0.71
C LYS A 484 28.36 -1.94 1.69
N ASP A 485 29.60 -1.49 1.69
CA ASP A 485 30.10 -0.37 2.49
C ASP A 485 29.72 -0.47 3.99
N ALA A 486 29.80 -1.69 4.54
CA ALA A 486 29.43 -1.99 5.92
C ALA A 486 30.64 -1.92 6.86
N LYS A 487 30.47 -1.33 8.06
CA LYS A 487 31.50 -1.33 9.10
C LYS A 487 31.71 -2.73 9.65
N LEU A 488 32.95 -3.11 9.98
CA LEU A 488 33.28 -4.44 10.47
C LEU A 488 32.44 -4.88 11.68
N LEU A 489 32.16 -3.96 12.61
CA LEU A 489 31.28 -4.25 13.74
C LEU A 489 29.85 -4.63 13.30
N ASP A 490 29.32 -3.99 12.28
CA ASP A 490 27.99 -4.29 11.74
C ASP A 490 28.00 -5.61 10.96
N VAL A 491 29.10 -5.92 10.28
CA VAL A 491 29.30 -7.22 9.63
C VAL A 491 29.23 -8.37 10.62
N MET A 492 29.91 -8.24 11.78
CA MET A 492 29.83 -9.23 12.84
C MET A 492 28.42 -9.44 13.35
N ARG A 493 27.67 -8.35 13.52
CA ARG A 493 26.24 -8.42 13.88
C ARG A 493 25.41 -9.14 12.82
N VAL A 494 25.69 -8.92 11.54
CA VAL A 494 25.01 -9.60 10.43
C VAL A 494 25.29 -11.10 10.42
N ILE A 495 26.53 -11.53 10.66
CA ILE A 495 26.88 -12.95 10.76
C ILE A 495 26.08 -13.62 11.89
N ARG A 496 26.06 -13.01 13.08
CA ARG A 496 25.27 -13.50 14.22
C ARG A 496 23.77 -13.58 13.89
N ALA A 497 23.20 -12.53 13.31
CA ALA A 497 21.78 -12.46 12.98
C ALA A 497 21.40 -13.54 11.94
N LYS A 498 22.22 -13.75 10.92
CA LYS A 498 21.96 -14.78 9.91
C LYS A 498 22.02 -16.19 10.49
N ALA A 499 23.01 -16.50 11.32
CA ALA A 499 23.10 -17.78 12.01
C ALA A 499 21.91 -17.98 12.97
N TYR A 500 21.59 -16.96 13.78
CA TYR A 500 20.45 -16.98 14.70
C TYR A 500 19.13 -17.29 14.00
N ASN A 501 18.89 -16.68 12.82
CA ASN A 501 17.69 -16.91 12.02
C ASN A 501 17.60 -18.32 11.42
N GLN A 502 18.70 -19.05 11.40
CA GLN A 502 18.75 -20.47 11.00
C GLN A 502 18.64 -21.43 12.20
N GLY A 503 18.46 -20.89 13.42
CA GLY A 503 18.43 -21.68 14.66
C GLY A 503 19.81 -21.99 15.22
N GLU A 504 20.85 -21.29 14.77
CA GLU A 504 22.25 -21.51 15.12
C GLU A 504 22.80 -20.33 15.93
N LEU A 505 23.30 -20.57 17.13
CA LEU A 505 23.89 -19.54 17.98
C LEU A 505 25.40 -19.47 17.80
N ILE A 506 25.86 -18.36 17.22
CA ILE A 506 27.26 -17.98 17.10
C ILE A 506 27.53 -16.77 18.00
N ASP A 507 28.59 -16.81 18.78
CA ASP A 507 29.11 -15.65 19.48
C ASP A 507 30.24 -15.00 18.69
N MET A 508 30.25 -13.65 18.68
CA MET A 508 31.32 -12.87 18.04
C MET A 508 31.89 -11.85 19.02
N VAL A 509 33.16 -11.92 19.25
CA VAL A 509 33.92 -11.05 20.17
C VAL A 509 34.86 -10.18 19.32
N LEU A 510 34.80 -8.87 19.50
CA LEU A 510 35.75 -7.93 18.90
C LEU A 510 36.73 -7.46 20.00
N GLU A 511 37.98 -7.92 19.92
CA GLU A 511 39.08 -7.44 20.75
C GLU A 511 39.77 -6.28 20.02
N ASP A 512 39.25 -5.05 20.21
CA ASP A 512 39.73 -3.84 19.54
C ASP A 512 40.04 -2.73 20.58
N PRO A 513 41.08 -2.89 21.38
CA PRO A 513 41.37 -1.99 22.49
C PRO A 513 41.72 -0.56 22.06
N LYS A 514 42.09 -0.36 20.79
CA LYS A 514 42.39 0.96 20.23
C LYS A 514 41.28 1.53 19.38
N GLY A 515 40.18 0.78 19.13
CA GLY A 515 39.06 1.19 18.26
C GLY A 515 39.42 1.27 16.78
N GLU A 516 40.45 0.57 16.33
CA GLU A 516 40.97 0.65 14.96
C GLU A 516 40.21 -0.24 13.96
N LEU A 517 39.56 -1.30 14.44
CA LEU A 517 38.89 -2.31 13.62
C LEU A 517 37.38 -2.03 13.42
N ALA A 518 36.70 -1.62 14.47
CA ALA A 518 35.25 -1.51 14.51
C ALA A 518 34.66 -0.65 13.35
N GLY A 519 35.41 0.37 12.94
CA GLY A 519 35.02 1.32 11.91
C GLY A 519 35.46 0.98 10.48
N ARG A 520 36.27 -0.08 10.26
CA ARG A 520 36.76 -0.46 8.93
C ARG A 520 35.60 -0.87 8.03
N VAL A 521 35.55 -0.33 6.82
CA VAL A 521 34.45 -0.53 5.88
C VAL A 521 34.80 -1.63 4.89
N VAL A 522 33.87 -2.54 4.67
CA VAL A 522 34.02 -3.67 3.74
C VAL A 522 32.79 -3.84 2.86
N SER A 523 33.02 -4.33 1.65
CA SER A 523 31.97 -4.78 0.73
C SER A 523 32.27 -6.20 0.30
N LEU A 524 31.25 -7.07 0.29
CA LEU A 524 31.43 -8.50 0.06
C LEU A 524 30.14 -9.11 -0.48
N THR A 525 30.26 -9.95 -1.50
CA THR A 525 29.15 -10.79 -2.00
C THR A 525 29.66 -12.22 -2.19
N LEU A 526 29.09 -13.17 -1.44
CA LEU A 526 29.37 -14.60 -1.54
C LEU A 526 28.05 -15.37 -1.65
N THR A 527 28.03 -16.43 -2.43
CA THR A 527 26.91 -17.36 -2.57
C THR A 527 27.35 -18.75 -2.14
N GLU A 528 26.43 -19.50 -1.52
CA GLU A 528 26.69 -20.86 -1.01
C GLU A 528 27.99 -20.93 -0.19
N THR A 529 28.12 -20.07 0.80
CA THR A 529 29.35 -19.85 1.56
C THR A 529 29.22 -20.33 3.00
N THR A 530 30.37 -20.62 3.65
CA THR A 530 30.41 -20.88 5.08
C THR A 530 30.89 -19.64 5.87
N VAL A 531 30.64 -19.64 7.17
CA VAL A 531 31.15 -18.57 8.06
C VAL A 531 32.66 -18.49 7.97
N GLU A 532 33.37 -19.62 7.89
CA GLU A 532 34.82 -19.64 7.69
C GLU A 532 35.23 -18.88 6.43
N GLN A 533 34.60 -19.14 5.29
CA GLN A 533 34.90 -18.46 4.03
C GLN A 533 34.59 -16.96 4.09
N VAL A 534 33.49 -16.59 4.76
CA VAL A 534 33.15 -15.18 5.03
C VAL A 534 34.27 -14.53 5.86
N MET A 535 34.70 -15.15 6.97
CA MET A 535 35.72 -14.62 7.85
C MET A 535 37.11 -14.53 7.18
N GLN A 536 37.49 -15.52 6.36
CA GLN A 536 38.71 -15.47 5.56
C GLN A 536 38.73 -14.27 4.60
N THR A 537 37.61 -14.04 3.91
CA THR A 537 37.49 -12.93 2.95
C THR A 537 37.55 -11.59 3.69
N LEU A 538 36.82 -11.46 4.81
CA LEU A 538 36.79 -10.26 5.63
C LEU A 538 38.15 -9.95 6.27
N SER A 539 38.84 -10.97 6.77
CA SER A 539 40.18 -10.84 7.37
C SER A 539 41.20 -10.25 6.40
N ARG A 540 41.10 -10.64 5.11
CA ARG A 540 41.95 -10.08 4.04
C ARG A 540 41.55 -8.65 3.69
N ALA A 541 40.21 -8.38 3.56
CA ALA A 541 39.69 -7.09 3.13
C ALA A 541 39.88 -6.00 4.20
N ALA A 542 39.72 -6.33 5.47
CA ALA A 542 39.78 -5.39 6.59
C ALA A 542 41.03 -5.58 7.49
N ASP A 543 42.02 -6.37 7.06
CA ASP A 543 43.33 -6.55 7.68
C ASP A 543 43.28 -6.83 9.19
N PHE A 544 42.63 -7.94 9.57
CA PHE A 544 42.55 -8.43 10.95
C PHE A 544 42.87 -9.92 11.06
N LYS A 545 43.07 -10.42 12.27
CA LYS A 545 43.11 -11.85 12.56
C LYS A 545 41.81 -12.30 13.19
N TYR A 546 41.53 -13.58 13.10
CA TYR A 546 40.39 -14.18 13.80
C TYR A 546 40.73 -15.60 14.24
N THR A 547 40.03 -16.04 15.28
CA THR A 547 40.06 -17.43 15.75
C THR A 547 38.63 -17.92 15.92
N ILE A 548 38.38 -19.19 15.57
CA ILE A 548 37.09 -19.86 15.78
C ILE A 548 37.28 -20.99 16.79
N LYS A 549 36.57 -20.94 17.92
CA LYS A 549 36.56 -21.99 18.94
C LYS A 549 35.12 -22.35 19.30
N GLY A 550 34.67 -23.51 18.83
CA GLY A 550 33.29 -23.93 19.03
C GLY A 550 32.31 -22.95 18.36
N ASN A 551 31.39 -22.36 19.12
CA ASN A 551 30.47 -21.36 18.64
C ASN A 551 30.96 -19.91 18.67
N THR A 552 32.17 -19.66 19.13
CA THR A 552 32.73 -18.31 19.35
C THR A 552 33.77 -17.96 18.29
N ILE A 553 33.61 -16.78 17.69
CA ILE A 553 34.57 -16.18 16.75
C ILE A 553 35.16 -14.92 17.40
N THR A 554 36.46 -14.91 17.63
CA THR A 554 37.18 -13.74 18.15
C THR A 554 37.91 -13.04 17.01
N VAL A 555 37.71 -11.73 16.88
CA VAL A 555 38.36 -10.85 15.89
C VAL A 555 39.30 -9.91 16.62
N GLU A 556 40.55 -9.82 16.17
CA GLU A 556 41.61 -9.02 16.80
C GLU A 556 42.47 -8.32 15.74
N PRO A 557 43.17 -7.20 16.05
CA PRO A 557 44.14 -6.59 15.16
C PRO A 557 45.25 -7.56 14.78
N LYS A 558 45.86 -7.41 13.60
CA LYS A 558 47.07 -8.14 13.19
C LYS A 558 48.30 -7.74 14.01
#